data_0c2dfd9cae6d50997e3cbfc26a032a08
#
_entry.id   0c2dfd9cae6d50997e3cbfc26a032a08
#
_cell.length_a   1.000
_cell.length_b   1.000
_cell.length_c   1.000
_cell.angle_alpha   90.00
_cell.angle_beta   90.00
_cell.angle_gamma   90.00
#
_symmetry.space_group_name_H-M   'P 1'
#
loop_
_entity.id
_entity.type
_entity.pdbx_description
1 polymer ?
#
loop_
_entity_poly.entity_id
_entity_poly.type
_entity_poly.pdbx_seq_one_letter_code
_entity_poly.pdbx_strand_id
1 'polypeptide(L)'
;LVPFQALGATQSKLNFVFVFNGGGWDPTRVFANCFEQRSVDMELDSGVSQIGDLSWVDHVDRPSVTAFFDRFHDKSTIFNGLLVPSVAHGNCSRLMMTGTSNDGAADWAAIIAGESSMDLALPQVVLSGPSYPGGKGTSVTRAGTSGQLDALLSGEVLNWSDQLTERPSTMMEDRMDSYLIRRASAAIQGAQLPKAKALYEAYESALLRGVDLKDLRQVINWSASGDLGSQGNLAAQLLSMGISRTVMMNHGGSGWDTHTNNDATQSQSWESLFGGLLDMADRFSTTPGQHGGSLLDETVIVVMSEMGRTPALNGNEGKDHWPYTSALVMGP
;
A
#
# COMPACT_ATOMS: atom_id res chain seq x y z
N LEU A 1 -1.48 19.63 27.00
CA LEU A 1 -1.24 19.46 25.55
C LEU A 1 -0.20 20.50 25.13
N VAL A 2 1.06 20.11 25.03
CA VAL A 2 2.12 20.95 24.48
C VAL A 2 1.94 20.92 22.94
N PRO A 3 1.83 22.06 22.26
CA PRO A 3 1.76 22.05 20.82
C PRO A 3 3.08 21.52 20.26
N PHE A 4 3.01 20.45 19.48
CA PHE A 4 4.13 19.97 18.68
C PHE A 4 4.46 21.09 17.68
N GLN A 5 5.48 21.89 17.97
CA GLN A 5 6.08 22.73 16.96
C GLN A 5 6.76 21.81 15.96
N ALA A 6 6.22 21.72 14.76
CA ALA A 6 6.91 21.13 13.65
C ALA A 6 8.22 21.91 13.43
N LEU A 7 9.34 21.37 13.89
CA LEU A 7 10.65 21.76 13.40
C LEU A 7 10.55 21.69 11.87
N GLY A 8 10.93 22.76 11.18
CA GLY A 8 10.85 22.87 9.73
C GLY A 8 11.57 21.68 9.08
N ALA A 9 10.82 20.61 8.87
CA ALA A 9 11.31 19.42 8.23
C ALA A 9 11.54 19.77 6.76
N THR A 10 12.78 19.70 6.31
CA THR A 10 13.04 19.42 4.90
C THR A 10 12.12 18.27 4.53
N GLN A 11 11.18 18.52 3.60
CA GLN A 11 10.20 17.49 3.24
C GLN A 11 10.98 16.24 2.80
N SER A 12 10.68 15.13 3.45
CA SER A 12 11.28 13.84 3.11
C SER A 12 11.00 13.53 1.65
N LYS A 13 12.06 13.18 0.91
CA LYS A 13 11.97 12.71 -0.47
C LYS A 13 11.67 11.22 -0.57
N LEU A 14 11.36 10.57 0.56
CA LEU A 14 11.09 9.14 0.60
C LEU A 14 9.76 8.80 -0.08
N ASN A 15 9.80 7.71 -0.80
CA ASN A 15 8.63 7.00 -1.29
C ASN A 15 8.08 6.06 -0.23
N PHE A 16 6.83 5.65 -0.36
CA PHE A 16 6.19 4.73 0.58
C PHE A 16 5.42 3.64 -0.16
N VAL A 17 5.61 2.40 0.27
CA VAL A 17 4.82 1.26 -0.17
C VAL A 17 4.11 0.67 1.04
N PHE A 18 2.80 0.55 0.96
CA PHE A 18 1.98 -0.08 1.98
C PHE A 18 1.52 -1.44 1.48
N VAL A 19 1.88 -2.50 2.20
CA VAL A 19 1.45 -3.87 1.93
C VAL A 19 0.46 -4.28 3.00
N PHE A 20 -0.80 -4.37 2.63
CA PHE A 20 -1.88 -4.75 3.54
C PHE A 20 -2.18 -6.25 3.43
N ASN A 21 -2.39 -6.90 4.57
CA ASN A 21 -2.69 -8.32 4.68
C ASN A 21 -4.03 -8.47 5.40
N GLY A 22 -5.12 -8.52 4.63
CA GLY A 22 -6.46 -8.61 5.19
C GLY A 22 -6.78 -10.01 5.68
N GLY A 23 -7.40 -10.09 6.87
CA GLY A 23 -7.81 -11.33 7.51
C GLY A 23 -7.23 -11.54 8.91
N GLY A 24 -6.29 -10.71 9.35
CA GLY A 24 -5.69 -10.80 10.68
C GLY A 24 -4.65 -11.91 10.78
N TRP A 25 -3.40 -11.58 10.54
CA TRP A 25 -2.30 -12.53 10.71
C TRP A 25 -2.06 -12.92 12.18
N ASP A 26 -1.41 -14.05 12.41
CA ASP A 26 -0.95 -14.44 13.74
C ASP A 26 0.50 -13.95 13.97
N PRO A 27 0.71 -12.85 14.72
CA PRO A 27 2.05 -12.33 14.95
C PRO A 27 3.01 -13.34 15.61
N THR A 28 2.47 -14.30 16.36
CA THR A 28 3.26 -15.30 17.07
C THR A 28 3.92 -16.34 16.17
N ARG A 29 3.56 -16.34 14.88
CA ARG A 29 4.17 -17.24 13.89
C ARG A 29 5.43 -16.66 13.26
N VAL A 30 5.64 -15.31 13.31
CA VAL A 30 6.84 -14.66 12.76
C VAL A 30 7.37 -13.55 13.67
N PHE A 31 6.56 -12.58 14.07
CA PHE A 31 7.04 -11.33 14.65
C PHE A 31 7.17 -11.33 16.17
N ALA A 32 6.33 -12.10 16.86
CA ALA A 32 6.22 -12.07 18.32
C ALA A 32 6.73 -13.37 18.94
N ASN A 33 7.96 -13.35 19.44
CA ASN A 33 8.51 -14.42 20.24
C ASN A 33 7.81 -14.46 21.62
N CYS A 34 6.93 -15.45 21.79
CA CYS A 34 6.15 -15.66 23.03
C CYS A 34 6.39 -17.01 23.69
N PHE A 35 7.52 -17.70 23.43
CA PHE A 35 7.82 -19.03 23.98
C PHE A 35 7.84 -19.08 25.52
N GLU A 36 8.18 -17.96 26.17
CA GLU A 36 8.16 -17.86 27.64
C GLU A 36 6.74 -17.65 28.21
N GLN A 37 5.74 -17.46 27.35
CA GLN A 37 4.37 -17.13 27.76
C GLN A 37 3.49 -18.39 27.73
N ARG A 38 3.19 -18.99 28.86
CA ARG A 38 2.39 -20.22 29.00
C ARG A 38 0.95 -20.10 28.44
N SER A 39 0.44 -18.90 28.28
CA SER A 39 -0.90 -18.63 27.74
C SER A 39 -0.93 -18.46 26.23
N VAL A 40 0.21 -18.61 25.56
CA VAL A 40 0.34 -18.48 24.12
C VAL A 40 0.69 -19.83 23.51
N ASP A 41 -0.15 -20.33 22.65
CA ASP A 41 0.13 -21.54 21.88
C ASP A 41 1.04 -21.19 20.70
N MET A 42 2.33 -21.44 20.89
CA MET A 42 3.32 -21.34 19.82
C MET A 42 3.22 -22.57 18.91
N GLU A 43 3.58 -22.40 17.66
CA GLU A 43 3.60 -23.50 16.70
C GLU A 43 4.65 -24.53 17.05
N LEU A 44 4.29 -25.81 16.90
CA LEU A 44 5.23 -26.93 17.14
C LEU A 44 6.42 -26.81 16.16
N ASP A 45 7.59 -27.29 16.60
CA ASP A 45 8.84 -27.28 15.82
C ASP A 45 9.33 -25.89 15.36
N SER A 46 8.69 -24.82 15.84
CA SER A 46 9.18 -23.44 15.65
C SER A 46 10.23 -23.07 16.70
N GLY A 47 11.09 -22.12 16.35
CA GLY A 47 12.16 -21.63 17.20
C GLY A 47 12.40 -20.13 17.05
N VAL A 48 13.34 -19.61 17.82
CA VAL A 48 13.74 -18.19 17.72
C VAL A 48 15.01 -18.09 16.89
N SER A 49 14.96 -17.30 15.83
CA SER A 49 16.14 -16.83 15.09
C SER A 49 16.41 -15.36 15.40
N GLN A 50 17.68 -14.94 15.37
CA GLN A 50 18.10 -13.60 15.73
C GLN A 50 19.33 -13.17 14.96
N ILE A 51 19.33 -11.91 14.52
CA ILE A 51 20.50 -11.21 13.96
C ILE A 51 20.59 -9.83 14.61
N GLY A 52 21.68 -9.53 15.33
CA GLY A 52 21.79 -8.30 16.12
C GLY A 52 20.66 -8.21 17.14
N ASP A 53 19.94 -7.09 17.11
CA ASP A 53 18.80 -6.84 18.01
C ASP A 53 17.46 -7.30 17.42
N LEU A 54 17.43 -7.74 16.16
CA LEU A 54 16.23 -8.24 15.50
C LEU A 54 16.06 -9.73 15.74
N SER A 55 14.89 -10.15 16.23
CA SER A 55 14.52 -11.53 16.40
C SER A 55 13.18 -11.85 15.76
N TRP A 56 13.02 -13.08 15.28
CA TRP A 56 11.78 -13.58 14.70
C TRP A 56 11.55 -15.03 15.08
N VAL A 57 10.33 -15.49 14.86
CA VAL A 57 9.98 -16.92 15.01
C VAL A 57 10.19 -17.60 13.68
N ASP A 58 11.06 -18.61 13.69
CA ASP A 58 11.44 -19.39 12.53
C ASP A 58 10.74 -20.75 12.49
N HIS A 59 10.49 -21.26 11.29
CA HIS A 59 9.93 -22.57 11.06
C HIS A 59 10.33 -23.11 9.68
N VAL A 60 10.52 -24.42 9.57
CA VAL A 60 10.97 -25.08 8.33
C VAL A 60 10.05 -24.83 7.13
N ASP A 61 8.75 -24.62 7.37
CA ASP A 61 7.76 -24.35 6.32
C ASP A 61 7.74 -22.90 5.84
N ARG A 62 8.60 -22.03 6.42
CA ARG A 62 8.69 -20.60 6.08
C ARG A 62 10.13 -20.15 5.80
N PRO A 63 10.87 -20.82 4.90
CA PRO A 63 12.28 -20.50 4.64
C PRO A 63 12.47 -19.06 4.10
N SER A 64 11.48 -18.50 3.42
CA SER A 64 11.54 -17.12 2.92
C SER A 64 11.58 -16.06 4.03
N VAL A 65 11.04 -16.36 5.22
CA VAL A 65 11.12 -15.47 6.39
C VAL A 65 12.56 -15.27 6.82
N THR A 66 13.28 -16.37 7.04
CA THR A 66 14.70 -16.31 7.41
C THR A 66 15.55 -15.75 6.29
N ALA A 67 15.34 -16.14 5.03
CA ALA A 67 16.05 -15.58 3.90
C ALA A 67 15.85 -14.04 3.76
N PHE A 68 14.68 -13.53 4.11
CA PHE A 68 14.41 -12.08 4.12
C PHE A 68 15.22 -11.38 5.22
N PHE A 69 15.14 -11.85 6.47
CA PHE A 69 15.83 -11.20 7.57
C PHE A 69 17.35 -11.36 7.48
N ASP A 70 17.87 -12.48 6.96
CA ASP A 70 19.30 -12.64 6.67
C ASP A 70 19.85 -11.52 5.77
N ARG A 71 19.04 -11.04 4.85
CA ARG A 71 19.44 -10.03 3.85
C ARG A 71 19.11 -8.59 4.23
N PHE A 72 18.03 -8.38 4.96
CA PHE A 72 17.43 -7.06 5.16
C PHE A 72 17.16 -6.71 6.63
N HIS A 73 17.77 -7.43 7.58
CA HIS A 73 17.61 -7.15 9.02
C HIS A 73 18.04 -5.72 9.39
N ASP A 74 19.12 -5.21 8.79
CA ASP A 74 19.67 -3.88 9.02
C ASP A 74 18.76 -2.74 8.54
N LYS A 75 17.82 -3.05 7.64
CA LYS A 75 16.80 -2.13 7.12
C LYS A 75 15.40 -2.39 7.72
N SER A 76 15.27 -3.36 8.61
CA SER A 76 13.97 -3.86 9.09
C SER A 76 13.74 -3.55 10.56
N THR A 77 12.51 -3.17 10.88
CA THR A 77 12.03 -2.97 12.26
C THR A 77 10.67 -3.63 12.43
N ILE A 78 10.55 -4.48 13.45
CA ILE A 78 9.29 -5.12 13.83
C ILE A 78 8.65 -4.34 14.98
N PHE A 79 7.41 -3.92 14.79
CA PHE A 79 6.58 -3.30 15.81
C PHE A 79 5.58 -4.32 16.35
N ASN A 80 5.70 -4.70 17.61
CA ASN A 80 4.78 -5.63 18.27
C ASN A 80 3.85 -4.90 19.24
N GLY A 81 2.67 -5.48 19.49
CA GLY A 81 1.72 -4.98 20.48
C GLY A 81 0.94 -3.75 20.01
N LEU A 82 0.74 -3.57 18.71
CA LEU A 82 -0.10 -2.52 18.17
C LEU A 82 -1.57 -2.82 18.50
N LEU A 83 -2.20 -1.93 19.26
CA LEU A 83 -3.60 -2.07 19.65
C LEU A 83 -4.52 -1.48 18.56
N VAL A 84 -5.37 -2.33 18.00
CA VAL A 84 -6.49 -1.94 17.14
C VAL A 84 -7.78 -2.27 17.89
N PRO A 85 -8.48 -1.28 18.49
CA PRO A 85 -9.53 -1.53 19.47
C PRO A 85 -10.85 -2.00 18.82
N SER A 86 -10.80 -3.06 18.04
CA SER A 86 -11.91 -3.76 17.41
C SER A 86 -11.49 -5.19 17.07
N VAL A 87 -12.47 -6.03 16.73
CA VAL A 87 -12.29 -7.39 16.21
C VAL A 87 -13.13 -7.61 14.95
N ALA A 88 -13.67 -6.56 14.36
CA ALA A 88 -14.42 -6.61 13.10
C ALA A 88 -13.53 -6.10 11.96
N HIS A 89 -13.28 -6.92 10.94
CA HIS A 89 -12.33 -6.65 9.84
C HIS A 89 -12.45 -5.25 9.27
N GLY A 90 -13.64 -4.80 8.87
CA GLY A 90 -13.85 -3.48 8.27
C GLY A 90 -13.47 -2.31 9.20
N ASN A 91 -13.81 -2.42 10.50
CA ASN A 91 -13.45 -1.43 11.50
C ASN A 91 -11.94 -1.46 11.78
N CYS A 92 -11.36 -2.64 11.91
CA CYS A 92 -9.93 -2.81 12.15
C CYS A 92 -9.11 -2.29 10.98
N SER A 93 -9.50 -2.59 9.74
CA SER A 93 -8.83 -2.07 8.53
C SER A 93 -8.82 -0.54 8.53
N ARG A 94 -9.96 0.08 8.86
CA ARG A 94 -10.04 1.54 8.97
C ARG A 94 -9.15 2.08 10.08
N LEU A 95 -9.25 1.52 11.29
CA LEU A 95 -8.45 1.95 12.44
C LEU A 95 -6.96 1.83 12.16
N MET A 96 -6.52 0.72 11.55
CA MET A 96 -5.11 0.50 11.21
C MET A 96 -4.62 1.50 10.17
N MET A 97 -5.43 1.77 9.14
CA MET A 97 -5.04 2.65 8.04
C MET A 97 -5.17 4.13 8.37
N THR A 98 -6.10 4.53 9.24
CA THR A 98 -6.40 5.96 9.50
C THR A 98 -6.16 6.41 10.93
N GLY A 99 -5.93 5.48 11.86
CA GLY A 99 -5.80 5.77 13.29
C GLY A 99 -7.12 6.15 13.97
N THR A 100 -8.27 6.08 13.29
CA THR A 100 -9.58 6.48 13.82
C THR A 100 -10.72 5.69 13.19
N SER A 101 -11.85 5.64 13.87
CA SER A 101 -13.11 5.07 13.33
C SER A 101 -13.92 6.07 12.49
N ASN A 102 -13.45 7.32 12.32
CA ASN A 102 -14.16 8.34 11.54
C ASN A 102 -14.14 8.02 10.05
N ASP A 103 -15.33 7.94 9.43
CA ASP A 103 -15.50 7.65 8.00
C ASP A 103 -14.87 8.69 7.05
N GLY A 104 -14.71 9.92 7.52
CA GLY A 104 -14.12 11.01 6.74
C GLY A 104 -12.60 11.14 6.86
N ALA A 105 -11.93 10.29 7.67
CA ALA A 105 -10.49 10.35 7.85
C ALA A 105 -9.74 9.78 6.64
N ALA A 106 -8.63 10.43 6.27
CA ALA A 106 -7.72 9.92 5.25
C ALA A 106 -6.75 8.89 5.86
N ASP A 107 -6.38 7.89 5.07
CA ASP A 107 -5.34 6.92 5.43
C ASP A 107 -3.93 7.52 5.32
N TRP A 108 -2.95 6.83 5.91
CA TRP A 108 -1.55 7.26 5.92
C TRP A 108 -1.01 7.54 4.51
N ALA A 109 -1.30 6.66 3.55
CA ALA A 109 -0.83 6.80 2.18
C ALA A 109 -1.42 8.04 1.49
N ALA A 110 -2.72 8.30 1.69
CA ALA A 110 -3.40 9.46 1.16
C ALA A 110 -2.92 10.78 1.79
N ILE A 111 -2.60 10.77 3.09
CA ILE A 111 -2.02 11.93 3.79
C ILE A 111 -0.64 12.24 3.22
N ILE A 112 0.26 11.24 3.15
CA ILE A 112 1.63 11.41 2.64
C ILE A 112 1.62 11.92 1.19
N ALA A 113 0.76 11.35 0.35
CA ALA A 113 0.61 11.78 -1.04
C ALA A 113 0.03 13.19 -1.16
N GLY A 114 -1.04 13.46 -0.40
CA GLY A 114 -1.77 14.74 -0.48
C GLY A 114 -1.04 15.93 0.14
N GLU A 115 -0.08 15.68 1.04
CA GLU A 115 0.79 16.72 1.64
C GLU A 115 2.16 16.81 0.92
N SER A 116 2.35 16.06 -0.17
CA SER A 116 3.58 16.13 -0.95
C SER A 116 3.70 17.48 -1.67
N SER A 117 4.89 18.11 -1.58
CA SER A 117 5.24 19.26 -2.42
C SER A 117 5.75 18.87 -3.80
N MET A 118 5.87 17.57 -4.06
CA MET A 118 6.31 17.07 -5.38
C MET A 118 5.16 17.20 -6.37
N ASP A 119 5.46 17.65 -7.58
CA ASP A 119 4.51 17.61 -8.70
C ASP A 119 4.50 16.19 -9.27
N LEU A 120 3.45 15.45 -8.95
CA LEU A 120 3.32 14.03 -9.26
C LEU A 120 2.06 13.78 -10.07
N ALA A 121 2.19 13.07 -11.18
CA ALA A 121 1.04 12.70 -12.03
C ALA A 121 0.01 11.87 -11.25
N LEU A 122 0.46 10.92 -10.45
CA LEU A 122 -0.36 10.06 -9.59
C LEU A 122 0.20 10.03 -8.17
N PRO A 123 -0.07 11.01 -7.31
CA PRO A 123 0.55 11.10 -5.99
C PRO A 123 0.42 9.83 -5.16
N GLN A 124 -0.76 9.19 -5.17
CA GLN A 124 -1.00 7.84 -4.62
C GLN A 124 -1.60 6.94 -5.67
N VAL A 125 -1.04 5.75 -5.81
CA VAL A 125 -1.63 4.66 -6.60
C VAL A 125 -2.06 3.51 -5.69
N VAL A 126 -3.30 3.08 -5.83
CA VAL A 126 -3.87 1.90 -5.17
C VAL A 126 -3.97 0.78 -6.20
N LEU A 127 -3.07 -0.19 -6.13
CA LEU A 127 -3.10 -1.39 -6.97
C LEU A 127 -4.12 -2.37 -6.44
N SER A 128 -4.12 -2.59 -5.13
CA SER A 128 -5.07 -3.47 -4.43
C SER A 128 -5.16 -3.08 -2.95
N GLY A 129 -6.05 -3.72 -2.20
CA GLY A 129 -6.22 -3.46 -0.77
C GLY A 129 -7.14 -2.29 -0.43
N PRO A 130 -7.22 -1.96 0.88
CA PRO A 130 -8.07 -0.88 1.36
C PRO A 130 -7.52 0.49 0.98
N SER A 131 -8.43 1.46 0.84
CA SER A 131 -8.07 2.87 0.64
C SER A 131 -9.15 3.75 1.21
N TYR A 132 -8.74 4.69 2.04
CA TYR A 132 -9.59 5.67 2.71
C TYR A 132 -9.07 7.07 2.39
N PRO A 133 -9.45 7.63 1.24
CA PRO A 133 -8.87 8.90 0.79
C PRO A 133 -9.31 10.10 1.64
N GLY A 134 -10.44 10.01 2.37
CA GLY A 134 -10.99 11.13 3.14
C GLY A 134 -11.07 12.40 2.29
N GLY A 135 -10.59 13.52 2.82
CA GLY A 135 -10.51 14.78 2.08
C GLY A 135 -9.38 14.88 1.03
N LYS A 136 -8.59 13.81 0.84
CA LYS A 136 -7.44 13.75 -0.09
C LYS A 136 -7.76 13.02 -1.41
N GLY A 137 -9.03 12.82 -1.73
CA GLY A 137 -9.47 12.01 -2.88
C GLY A 137 -8.88 12.42 -4.24
N THR A 138 -8.53 13.69 -4.42
CA THR A 138 -7.87 14.18 -5.65
C THR A 138 -6.43 13.71 -5.83
N SER A 139 -5.80 13.22 -4.76
CA SER A 139 -4.43 12.69 -4.77
C SER A 139 -4.39 11.16 -4.88
N VAL A 140 -5.54 10.49 -4.90
CA VAL A 140 -5.65 9.03 -4.85
C VAL A 140 -6.21 8.48 -6.17
N THR A 141 -5.48 7.56 -6.78
CA THR A 141 -5.90 6.88 -8.00
C THR A 141 -5.94 5.37 -7.76
N ARG A 142 -7.09 4.75 -7.95
CA ARG A 142 -7.21 3.28 -7.95
C ARG A 142 -6.96 2.75 -9.35
N ALA A 143 -5.77 2.20 -9.56
CA ALA A 143 -5.35 1.61 -10.83
C ALA A 143 -5.85 0.15 -10.97
N GLY A 144 -5.96 -0.57 -9.84
CA GLY A 144 -6.23 -2.00 -9.86
C GLY A 144 -5.04 -2.84 -10.36
N THR A 145 -5.21 -4.16 -10.39
CA THR A 145 -4.20 -5.12 -10.85
C THR A 145 -4.50 -5.69 -12.24
N SER A 146 -5.68 -5.41 -12.79
CA SER A 146 -6.18 -5.99 -14.05
C SER A 146 -6.03 -5.07 -15.26
N GLY A 147 -5.11 -4.08 -15.22
CA GLY A 147 -4.94 -3.12 -16.32
C GLY A 147 -6.11 -2.15 -16.50
N GLN A 148 -6.98 -1.99 -15.48
CA GLN A 148 -8.15 -1.11 -15.56
C GLN A 148 -7.79 0.33 -15.89
N LEU A 149 -6.68 0.84 -15.35
CA LEU A 149 -6.23 2.19 -15.64
C LEU A 149 -5.74 2.30 -17.11
N ASP A 150 -4.99 1.31 -17.59
CA ASP A 150 -4.57 1.27 -19.01
C ASP A 150 -5.77 1.22 -19.95
N ALA A 151 -6.73 0.35 -19.67
CA ALA A 151 -7.97 0.25 -20.44
C ALA A 151 -8.77 1.58 -20.40
N LEU A 152 -8.83 2.26 -19.25
CA LEU A 152 -9.49 3.55 -19.13
C LEU A 152 -8.77 4.62 -19.95
N LEU A 153 -7.44 4.68 -19.89
CA LEU A 153 -6.62 5.62 -20.66
C LEU A 153 -6.68 5.31 -22.17
N SER A 154 -6.80 4.04 -22.54
CA SER A 154 -7.00 3.62 -23.92
C SER A 154 -8.43 3.83 -24.41
N GLY A 155 -9.39 4.05 -23.53
CA GLY A 155 -10.82 4.12 -23.83
C GLY A 155 -11.46 2.77 -24.14
N GLU A 156 -10.77 1.64 -23.87
CA GLU A 156 -11.27 0.29 -24.16
C GLU A 156 -12.39 -0.17 -23.22
N VAL A 157 -12.36 0.32 -21.98
CA VAL A 157 -13.38 -0.02 -20.96
C VAL A 157 -14.77 0.45 -21.32
N LEU A 158 -14.90 1.43 -22.22
CA LEU A 158 -16.20 1.99 -22.60
C LEU A 158 -16.95 1.11 -23.61
N ASN A 159 -16.34 0.07 -24.14
CA ASN A 159 -16.97 -0.87 -25.06
C ASN A 159 -17.72 -1.98 -24.31
N TRP A 160 -18.86 -1.64 -23.69
CA TRP A 160 -19.75 -2.60 -23.03
C TRP A 160 -20.65 -3.35 -24.00
N SER A 161 -20.58 -3.05 -25.27
CA SER A 161 -21.35 -3.70 -26.35
C SER A 161 -20.46 -4.00 -27.53
N ASP A 162 -20.84 -4.99 -28.33
CA ASP A 162 -20.19 -5.33 -29.62
C ASP A 162 -20.25 -4.20 -30.66
N GLN A 163 -20.82 -3.06 -30.30
CA GLN A 163 -20.82 -1.86 -31.15
C GLN A 163 -19.52 -1.09 -30.88
N LEU A 164 -18.64 -1.08 -31.86
CA LEU A 164 -17.46 -0.24 -31.91
C LEU A 164 -17.90 1.22 -31.82
N THR A 165 -17.67 1.82 -30.65
CA THR A 165 -17.79 3.27 -30.49
C THR A 165 -16.55 3.88 -31.12
N GLU A 166 -16.70 4.66 -32.18
CA GLU A 166 -15.58 5.39 -32.78
C GLU A 166 -14.98 6.33 -31.72
N ARG A 167 -13.68 6.17 -31.49
CA ARG A 167 -12.94 7.07 -30.62
C ARG A 167 -12.72 8.42 -31.31
N PRO A 168 -12.69 9.51 -30.54
CA PRO A 168 -12.13 10.75 -31.04
C PRO A 168 -10.69 10.51 -31.53
N SER A 169 -10.31 11.16 -32.62
CA SER A 169 -8.89 11.18 -33.01
C SER A 169 -8.05 11.89 -31.92
N THR A 170 -6.76 11.56 -31.82
CA THR A 170 -5.82 12.22 -30.88
C THR A 170 -5.94 13.73 -30.94
N MET A 171 -6.01 14.31 -32.15
CA MET A 171 -6.20 15.74 -32.31
C MET A 171 -7.52 16.26 -31.72
N MET A 172 -8.59 15.47 -31.77
CA MET A 172 -9.86 15.85 -31.16
C MET A 172 -9.79 15.75 -29.64
N GLU A 173 -9.16 14.71 -29.10
CA GLU A 173 -8.92 14.56 -27.67
C GLU A 173 -8.11 15.74 -27.11
N ASP A 174 -7.00 16.11 -27.75
CA ASP A 174 -6.17 17.26 -27.36
C ASP A 174 -6.96 18.58 -27.33
N ARG A 175 -7.87 18.76 -28.31
CA ARG A 175 -8.75 19.92 -28.33
C ARG A 175 -9.77 19.91 -27.20
N MET A 176 -10.31 18.74 -26.87
CA MET A 176 -11.25 18.55 -25.76
C MET A 176 -10.54 18.85 -24.42
N ASP A 177 -9.36 18.28 -24.19
CA ASP A 177 -8.56 18.52 -22.99
C ASP A 177 -8.23 20.02 -22.83
N SER A 178 -7.72 20.63 -23.91
CA SER A 178 -7.43 22.07 -23.92
C SER A 178 -8.67 22.93 -23.65
N TYR A 179 -9.85 22.52 -24.13
CA TYR A 179 -11.10 23.22 -23.85
C TYR A 179 -11.52 23.08 -22.39
N LEU A 180 -11.44 21.87 -21.81
CA LEU A 180 -11.81 21.59 -20.43
C LEU A 180 -10.88 22.33 -19.44
N ILE A 181 -9.57 22.32 -19.70
CA ILE A 181 -8.59 23.05 -18.88
C ILE A 181 -8.89 24.55 -18.90
N ARG A 182 -9.11 25.14 -20.08
CA ARG A 182 -9.47 26.58 -20.16
C ARG A 182 -10.77 26.89 -19.41
N ARG A 183 -11.76 25.98 -19.46
CA ARG A 183 -13.02 26.16 -18.70
C ARG A 183 -12.80 26.07 -17.19
N ALA A 184 -11.97 25.15 -16.73
CA ALA A 184 -11.61 25.04 -15.32
C ALA A 184 -10.89 26.30 -14.83
N SER A 185 -9.88 26.77 -15.57
CA SER A 185 -9.16 28.03 -15.26
C SER A 185 -10.10 29.24 -15.20
N ALA A 186 -11.03 29.37 -16.13
CA ALA A 186 -12.03 30.43 -16.12
C ALA A 186 -12.99 30.33 -14.91
N ALA A 187 -13.37 29.12 -14.52
CA ALA A 187 -14.21 28.88 -13.35
C ALA A 187 -13.48 29.24 -12.04
N ILE A 188 -12.17 28.94 -11.93
CA ILE A 188 -11.31 29.35 -10.80
C ILE A 188 -11.31 30.87 -10.66
N GLN A 189 -11.12 31.60 -11.78
CA GLN A 189 -11.10 33.06 -11.78
C GLN A 189 -12.48 33.69 -11.43
N GLY A 190 -13.56 33.03 -11.83
CA GLY A 190 -14.93 33.47 -11.56
C GLY A 190 -15.47 33.05 -10.18
N ALA A 191 -14.78 32.16 -9.46
CA ALA A 191 -15.27 31.63 -8.19
C ALA A 191 -15.25 32.67 -7.08
N GLN A 192 -16.41 32.98 -6.52
CA GLN A 192 -16.57 33.92 -5.40
C GLN A 192 -16.40 33.24 -4.03
N LEU A 193 -16.65 31.95 -3.94
CA LEU A 193 -16.57 31.19 -2.68
C LEU A 193 -15.28 30.41 -2.62
N PRO A 194 -14.52 30.46 -1.49
CA PRO A 194 -13.27 29.72 -1.34
C PRO A 194 -13.41 28.21 -1.60
N LYS A 195 -14.51 27.60 -1.14
CA LYS A 195 -14.80 26.18 -1.35
C LYS A 195 -15.00 25.85 -2.84
N ALA A 196 -15.70 26.71 -3.59
CA ALA A 196 -15.90 26.51 -5.02
C ALA A 196 -14.58 26.68 -5.78
N LYS A 197 -13.76 27.66 -5.41
CA LYS A 197 -12.43 27.86 -5.98
C LYS A 197 -11.55 26.63 -5.78
N ALA A 198 -11.44 26.11 -4.56
CA ALA A 198 -10.66 24.91 -4.25
C ALA A 198 -11.13 23.68 -5.05
N LEU A 199 -12.46 23.54 -5.28
CA LEU A 199 -13.00 22.45 -6.09
C LEU A 199 -12.57 22.57 -7.57
N TYR A 200 -12.60 23.78 -8.15
CA TYR A 200 -12.18 24.00 -9.52
C TYR A 200 -10.66 23.87 -9.68
N GLU A 201 -9.86 24.29 -8.71
CA GLU A 201 -8.40 24.06 -8.69
C GLU A 201 -8.07 22.55 -8.64
N ALA A 202 -8.77 21.78 -7.81
CA ALA A 202 -8.64 20.32 -7.76
C ALA A 202 -9.04 19.68 -9.10
N TYR A 203 -10.11 20.16 -9.74
CA TYR A 203 -10.56 19.66 -11.04
C TYR A 203 -9.55 19.98 -12.14
N GLU A 204 -9.02 21.21 -12.22
CA GLU A 204 -7.97 21.59 -13.17
C GLU A 204 -6.72 20.73 -13.01
N SER A 205 -6.26 20.55 -11.77
CA SER A 205 -5.13 19.67 -11.45
C SER A 205 -5.36 18.21 -11.90
N ALA A 206 -6.60 17.71 -11.75
CA ALA A 206 -6.93 16.36 -12.23
C ALA A 206 -6.92 16.27 -13.77
N LEU A 207 -7.37 17.30 -14.49
CA LEU A 207 -7.31 17.35 -15.96
C LEU A 207 -5.86 17.36 -16.46
N LEU A 208 -5.00 18.20 -15.86
CA LEU A 208 -3.58 18.28 -16.21
C LEU A 208 -2.88 16.94 -16.01
N ARG A 209 -3.08 16.30 -14.84
CA ARG A 209 -2.56 14.96 -14.59
C ARG A 209 -3.08 13.91 -15.58
N GLY A 210 -4.33 14.04 -16.02
CA GLY A 210 -4.90 13.17 -17.06
C GLY A 210 -4.17 13.28 -18.39
N VAL A 211 -3.71 14.48 -18.77
CA VAL A 211 -2.87 14.71 -19.97
C VAL A 211 -1.51 14.01 -19.79
N ASP A 212 -0.83 14.26 -18.65
CA ASP A 212 0.48 13.65 -18.38
C ASP A 212 0.42 12.11 -18.39
N LEU A 213 -0.68 11.53 -17.89
CA LEU A 213 -0.90 10.10 -17.89
C LEU A 213 -1.04 9.48 -19.28
N LYS A 214 -1.62 10.21 -20.23
CA LYS A 214 -1.72 9.73 -21.63
C LYS A 214 -0.33 9.56 -22.25
N ASP A 215 0.60 10.44 -21.94
CA ASP A 215 1.99 10.37 -22.42
C ASP A 215 2.75 9.20 -21.74
N LEU A 216 2.51 8.96 -20.47
CA LEU A 216 3.14 7.89 -19.70
C LEU A 216 2.58 6.49 -20.03
N ARG A 217 1.40 6.40 -20.62
CA ARG A 217 0.75 5.12 -20.94
C ARG A 217 1.63 4.19 -21.78
N GLN A 218 2.42 4.74 -22.69
CA GLN A 218 3.27 3.94 -23.58
C GLN A 218 4.54 3.40 -22.89
N VAL A 219 4.90 3.94 -21.73
CA VAL A 219 6.15 3.66 -21.02
C VAL A 219 5.94 2.69 -19.86
N ILE A 220 4.75 2.68 -19.28
CA ILE A 220 4.42 1.89 -18.09
C ILE A 220 3.61 0.67 -18.49
N ASN A 221 4.03 -0.50 -18.00
CA ASN A 221 3.17 -1.68 -18.03
C ASN A 221 2.19 -1.64 -16.85
N TRP A 222 0.97 -1.16 -17.10
CA TRP A 222 -0.09 -1.01 -16.11
C TRP A 222 -0.74 -2.32 -15.67
N SER A 223 -0.35 -3.45 -16.27
CA SER A 223 -0.86 -4.76 -15.89
C SER A 223 0.02 -5.35 -14.78
N ALA A 224 -0.59 -5.73 -13.67
CA ALA A 224 0.03 -6.50 -12.62
C ALA A 224 -0.89 -7.68 -12.29
N SER A 225 -0.34 -8.85 -12.02
CA SER A 225 -1.09 -9.95 -11.40
C SER A 225 -1.38 -9.66 -9.93
N GLY A 226 -2.23 -10.47 -9.29
CA GLY A 226 -2.57 -10.27 -7.87
C GLY A 226 -1.45 -10.60 -6.89
N ASP A 227 -0.35 -11.22 -7.35
CA ASP A 227 0.80 -11.53 -6.50
C ASP A 227 1.63 -10.29 -6.16
N LEU A 228 2.33 -10.34 -5.03
CA LEU A 228 3.06 -9.20 -4.48
C LEU A 228 4.28 -8.83 -5.33
N GLY A 229 4.97 -9.80 -5.92
CA GLY A 229 6.13 -9.54 -6.78
C GLY A 229 5.74 -8.75 -8.04
N SER A 230 4.64 -9.13 -8.68
CA SER A 230 4.11 -8.43 -9.85
C SER A 230 3.65 -7.00 -9.50
N GLN A 231 2.93 -6.82 -8.38
CA GLN A 231 2.56 -5.49 -7.89
C GLN A 231 3.81 -4.66 -7.55
N GLY A 232 4.83 -5.27 -6.96
CA GLY A 232 6.13 -4.65 -6.67
C GLY A 232 6.86 -4.17 -7.93
N ASN A 233 6.79 -4.91 -9.03
CA ASN A 233 7.35 -4.49 -10.32
C ASN A 233 6.68 -3.22 -10.86
N LEU A 234 5.36 -3.12 -10.76
CA LEU A 234 4.64 -1.91 -11.17
C LEU A 234 4.93 -0.75 -10.21
N ALA A 235 4.97 -1.01 -8.90
CA ALA A 235 5.36 -0.01 -7.91
C ALA A 235 6.76 0.54 -8.19
N ALA A 236 7.73 -0.32 -8.54
CA ALA A 236 9.08 0.10 -8.90
C ALA A 236 9.10 1.08 -10.08
N GLN A 237 8.31 0.81 -11.13
CA GLN A 237 8.19 1.74 -12.26
C GLN A 237 7.59 3.08 -11.84
N LEU A 238 6.47 3.07 -11.12
CA LEU A 238 5.77 4.29 -10.69
C LEU A 238 6.63 5.18 -9.79
N LEU A 239 7.37 4.58 -8.86
CA LEU A 239 8.19 5.31 -7.89
C LEU A 239 9.50 5.79 -8.51
N SER A 240 10.22 4.94 -9.25
CA SER A 240 11.50 5.30 -9.87
C SER A 240 11.36 6.36 -10.96
N MET A 241 10.23 6.41 -11.65
CA MET A 241 9.92 7.44 -12.65
C MET A 241 9.36 8.74 -12.04
N GLY A 242 9.17 8.83 -10.73
CA GLY A 242 8.61 10.01 -10.07
C GLY A 242 7.14 10.26 -10.41
N ILE A 243 6.40 9.23 -10.75
CA ILE A 243 4.97 9.33 -11.07
C ILE A 243 4.14 9.33 -9.81
N SER A 244 4.56 8.52 -8.82
CA SER A 244 3.88 8.37 -7.54
C SER A 244 4.86 8.54 -6.40
N ARG A 245 4.33 8.88 -5.23
CA ARG A 245 5.04 8.87 -3.95
C ARG A 245 4.61 7.73 -3.05
N THR A 246 3.35 7.34 -3.14
CA THR A 246 2.80 6.26 -2.33
C THR A 246 2.12 5.22 -3.21
N VAL A 247 2.37 3.94 -2.91
CA VAL A 247 1.70 2.80 -3.55
C VAL A 247 1.09 1.93 -2.47
N MET A 248 -0.20 1.62 -2.62
CA MET A 248 -0.93 0.69 -1.79
C MET A 248 -1.12 -0.63 -2.54
N MET A 249 -0.78 -1.73 -1.90
CA MET A 249 -0.99 -3.08 -2.42
C MET A 249 -1.45 -4.03 -1.32
N ASN A 250 -2.07 -5.11 -1.71
CA ASN A 250 -2.52 -6.17 -0.82
C ASN A 250 -1.80 -7.46 -1.20
N HIS A 251 -1.27 -8.16 -0.21
CA HIS A 251 -0.89 -9.55 -0.40
C HIS A 251 -2.19 -10.36 -0.46
N GLY A 252 -2.66 -10.57 -1.69
CA GLY A 252 -3.93 -11.23 -1.98
C GLY A 252 -3.89 -12.68 -1.56
N GLY A 253 -4.45 -12.97 -0.42
CA GLY A 253 -4.64 -14.32 0.05
C GLY A 253 -5.76 -14.33 1.08
N SER A 254 -6.64 -15.27 0.97
CA SER A 254 -7.71 -15.53 1.94
C SER A 254 -7.23 -16.34 3.16
N GLY A 255 -5.90 -16.52 3.30
CA GLY A 255 -5.34 -17.43 4.28
C GLY A 255 -5.12 -16.86 5.68
N TRP A 256 -5.33 -15.56 5.91
CA TRP A 256 -5.06 -14.96 7.22
C TRP A 256 -6.19 -15.11 8.24
N ASP A 257 -7.43 -15.33 7.82
CA ASP A 257 -8.60 -15.47 8.71
C ASP A 257 -8.77 -16.93 9.18
N THR A 258 -7.86 -17.36 10.07
CA THR A 258 -7.63 -18.77 10.44
C THR A 258 -8.40 -19.20 11.69
N HIS A 259 -9.73 -19.23 11.62
CA HIS A 259 -10.57 -19.81 12.69
C HIS A 259 -10.46 -21.33 12.82
N THR A 260 -9.78 -21.98 11.88
CA THR A 260 -9.48 -23.41 11.86
C THR A 260 -8.07 -23.60 11.28
N ASN A 261 -7.35 -24.63 11.72
CA ASN A 261 -6.04 -25.03 11.17
C ASN A 261 -5.07 -23.83 11.04
N ASN A 262 -4.89 -23.08 12.14
CA ASN A 262 -4.13 -21.84 12.16
C ASN A 262 -2.69 -22.02 11.66
N ASP A 263 -1.98 -23.00 12.20
CA ASP A 263 -0.53 -23.13 12.03
C ASP A 263 -0.15 -23.36 10.55
N ALA A 264 -0.73 -24.36 9.92
CA ALA A 264 -0.41 -24.66 8.52
C ALA A 264 -0.85 -23.55 7.56
N THR A 265 -2.05 -22.94 7.80
CA THR A 265 -2.57 -21.90 6.92
C THR A 265 -1.80 -20.59 7.07
N GLN A 266 -1.46 -20.20 8.31
CA GLN A 266 -0.62 -19.02 8.57
C GLN A 266 0.80 -19.23 8.01
N SER A 267 1.41 -20.42 8.19
CA SER A 267 2.73 -20.71 7.65
C SER A 267 2.80 -20.56 6.14
N GLN A 268 1.82 -21.07 5.42
CA GLN A 268 1.69 -20.88 3.98
C GLN A 268 1.57 -19.39 3.58
N SER A 269 0.76 -18.63 4.33
CA SER A 269 0.52 -17.20 4.06
C SER A 269 1.78 -16.38 4.35
N TRP A 270 2.49 -16.67 5.45
CA TRP A 270 3.76 -16.03 5.79
C TRP A 270 4.85 -16.35 4.76
N GLU A 271 4.99 -17.60 4.33
CA GLU A 271 5.95 -17.99 3.29
C GLU A 271 5.69 -17.23 1.99
N SER A 272 4.44 -17.19 1.55
CA SER A 272 4.04 -16.44 0.34
C SER A 272 4.30 -14.95 0.47
N LEU A 273 3.99 -14.34 1.63
CA LEU A 273 4.24 -12.93 1.89
C LEU A 273 5.73 -12.60 1.81
N PHE A 274 6.55 -13.36 2.54
CA PHE A 274 7.99 -13.09 2.59
C PHE A 274 8.70 -13.41 1.28
N GLY A 275 8.26 -14.42 0.53
CA GLY A 275 8.70 -14.66 -0.84
C GLY A 275 8.42 -13.44 -1.74
N GLY A 276 7.21 -12.90 -1.69
CA GLY A 276 6.88 -11.68 -2.43
C GLY A 276 7.61 -10.43 -1.96
N LEU A 277 7.90 -10.30 -0.66
CA LEU A 277 8.72 -9.20 -0.11
C LEU A 277 10.19 -9.29 -0.57
N LEU A 278 10.76 -10.50 -0.65
CA LEU A 278 12.08 -10.73 -1.22
C LEU A 278 12.15 -10.28 -2.67
N ASP A 279 11.21 -10.72 -3.51
CA ASP A 279 11.15 -10.35 -4.92
C ASP A 279 11.03 -8.82 -5.09
N MET A 280 10.19 -8.18 -4.28
CA MET A 280 10.01 -6.73 -4.31
C MET A 280 11.27 -5.99 -3.85
N ALA A 281 11.90 -6.42 -2.74
CA ALA A 281 13.12 -5.80 -2.23
C ALA A 281 14.29 -5.96 -3.20
N ASP A 282 14.40 -7.12 -3.86
CA ASP A 282 15.38 -7.35 -4.92
C ASP A 282 15.17 -6.43 -6.12
N ARG A 283 13.92 -6.30 -6.54
CA ARG A 283 13.58 -5.36 -7.62
C ARG A 283 13.94 -3.92 -7.24
N PHE A 284 13.61 -3.48 -6.03
CA PHE A 284 13.90 -2.13 -5.58
C PHE A 284 15.41 -1.88 -5.40
N SER A 285 16.17 -2.90 -4.95
CA SER A 285 17.63 -2.82 -4.82
C SER A 285 18.33 -2.64 -6.16
N THR A 286 17.78 -3.21 -7.23
CA THR A 286 18.35 -3.17 -8.58
C THR A 286 17.79 -2.05 -9.46
N THR A 287 16.70 -1.41 -9.03
CA THR A 287 16.12 -0.26 -9.73
C THR A 287 16.80 1.03 -9.27
N PRO A 288 17.30 1.89 -10.18
CA PRO A 288 17.83 3.19 -9.80
C PRO A 288 16.77 4.06 -9.11
N GLY A 289 17.16 4.71 -8.00
CA GLY A 289 16.37 5.74 -7.34
C GLY A 289 16.48 7.08 -8.08
N GLN A 290 15.69 8.05 -7.65
CA GLN A 290 15.67 9.41 -8.23
C GLN A 290 16.78 10.31 -7.67
N HIS A 291 17.37 9.94 -6.54
CA HIS A 291 18.31 10.79 -5.78
C HIS A 291 19.72 10.22 -5.69
N GLY A 292 20.05 9.18 -6.46
CA GLY A 292 21.42 8.70 -6.64
C GLY A 292 21.77 7.44 -5.85
N GLY A 293 20.79 6.67 -5.43
CA GLY A 293 20.93 5.33 -4.84
C GLY A 293 20.08 4.31 -5.57
N SER A 294 19.80 3.20 -4.91
CA SER A 294 18.74 2.28 -5.34
C SER A 294 17.38 2.82 -4.92
N LEU A 295 16.33 2.35 -5.58
CA LEU A 295 14.96 2.69 -5.18
C LEU A 295 14.67 2.23 -3.74
N LEU A 296 15.31 1.14 -3.30
CA LEU A 296 15.19 0.65 -1.92
C LEU A 296 15.71 1.65 -0.90
N ASP A 297 16.79 2.37 -1.21
CA ASP A 297 17.36 3.40 -0.33
C ASP A 297 16.52 4.69 -0.28
N GLU A 298 15.49 4.78 -1.11
CA GLU A 298 14.58 5.92 -1.19
C GLU A 298 13.14 5.54 -0.82
N THR A 299 12.89 4.29 -0.37
CA THR A 299 11.53 3.78 -0.16
C THR A 299 11.37 3.17 1.23
N VAL A 300 10.31 3.57 1.92
CA VAL A 300 9.83 2.91 3.14
C VAL A 300 8.71 1.94 2.77
N ILE A 301 8.87 0.68 3.13
CA ILE A 301 7.88 -0.37 2.93
C ILE A 301 7.24 -0.67 4.29
N VAL A 302 5.93 -0.54 4.38
CA VAL A 302 5.15 -0.79 5.60
C VAL A 302 4.24 -1.98 5.35
N VAL A 303 4.49 -3.07 6.09
CA VAL A 303 3.73 -4.32 5.96
C VAL A 303 2.86 -4.47 7.21
N MET A 304 1.55 -4.63 7.05
CA MET A 304 0.62 -4.64 8.17
C MET A 304 -0.60 -5.52 7.92
N SER A 305 -1.24 -5.93 9.01
CA SER A 305 -2.59 -6.53 9.00
C SER A 305 -3.48 -5.74 9.95
N GLU A 306 -4.78 -5.79 9.70
CA GLU A 306 -5.77 -5.00 10.43
C GLU A 306 -5.96 -5.44 11.90
N MET A 307 -5.62 -6.70 12.23
CA MET A 307 -5.69 -7.26 13.58
C MET A 307 -4.76 -8.45 13.72
N GLY A 308 -4.66 -9.01 14.91
CA GLY A 308 -3.97 -10.27 15.18
C GLY A 308 -4.93 -11.42 15.46
N ARG A 309 -4.36 -12.51 16.01
CA ARG A 309 -5.07 -13.72 16.41
C ARG A 309 -4.92 -13.96 17.91
N THR A 310 -5.91 -14.61 18.52
CA THR A 310 -5.90 -14.97 19.93
C THR A 310 -4.61 -15.72 20.32
N PRO A 311 -4.11 -15.52 21.58
CA PRO A 311 -2.92 -16.22 22.04
C PRO A 311 -3.05 -17.74 21.98
N ALA A 312 -4.21 -18.28 22.40
CA ALA A 312 -4.48 -19.71 22.46
C ALA A 312 -5.29 -20.20 21.25
N LEU A 313 -5.05 -21.47 20.87
CA LEU A 313 -5.84 -22.18 19.88
C LEU A 313 -7.28 -22.41 20.40
N ASN A 314 -8.23 -22.36 19.50
CA ASN A 314 -9.62 -22.77 19.77
C ASN A 314 -9.81 -24.27 19.55
N GLY A 315 -11.05 -24.78 19.78
CA GLY A 315 -11.34 -26.21 19.66
C GLY A 315 -11.25 -26.80 18.24
N ASN A 316 -10.97 -25.98 17.23
CA ASN A 316 -10.78 -26.38 15.82
C ASN A 316 -9.34 -26.16 15.34
N GLU A 317 -8.37 -26.10 16.25
CA GLU A 317 -6.97 -25.79 15.94
C GLU A 317 -6.79 -24.44 15.22
N GLY A 318 -7.76 -23.54 15.35
CA GLY A 318 -7.74 -22.19 14.82
C GLY A 318 -7.43 -21.17 15.91
N LYS A 319 -7.33 -19.90 15.51
CA LYS A 319 -7.29 -18.76 16.44
C LYS A 319 -8.32 -17.72 16.03
N ASP A 320 -8.98 -17.13 17.01
CA ASP A 320 -10.00 -16.12 16.79
C ASP A 320 -9.39 -14.71 16.68
N HIS A 321 -10.22 -13.72 16.38
CA HIS A 321 -9.78 -12.33 16.22
C HIS A 321 -9.24 -11.76 17.54
N TRP A 322 -8.13 -11.00 17.42
CA TRP A 322 -7.48 -10.36 18.56
C TRP A 322 -7.10 -8.92 18.24
N PRO A 323 -7.35 -7.97 19.17
CA PRO A 323 -7.12 -6.55 18.90
C PRO A 323 -5.63 -6.13 18.89
N TYR A 324 -4.72 -7.00 19.26
CA TYR A 324 -3.28 -6.72 19.21
C TYR A 324 -2.66 -7.37 17.98
N THR A 325 -1.90 -6.59 17.24
CA THR A 325 -1.22 -7.02 16.03
C THR A 325 0.22 -6.51 16.01
N SER A 326 0.90 -6.71 14.90
CA SER A 326 2.26 -6.27 14.64
C SER A 326 2.33 -5.56 13.29
N ALA A 327 3.44 -4.90 13.01
CA ALA A 327 3.80 -4.39 11.70
C ALA A 327 5.30 -4.57 11.45
N LEU A 328 5.68 -4.74 10.19
CA LEU A 328 7.07 -4.69 9.73
C LEU A 328 7.25 -3.39 8.96
N VAL A 329 8.29 -2.65 9.28
CA VAL A 329 8.73 -1.48 8.51
C VAL A 329 10.14 -1.74 8.01
N MET A 330 10.34 -1.59 6.72
CA MET A 330 11.63 -1.70 6.05
C MET A 330 11.93 -0.36 5.38
N GLY A 331 13.15 0.14 5.52
CA GLY A 331 13.50 1.42 4.92
C GLY A 331 15.00 1.74 4.98
N PRO A 332 15.39 2.91 4.47
CA PRO A 332 16.77 3.39 4.47
C PRO A 332 17.28 3.69 5.87
#